data_5e793e58fe0be3baec217e1e257e29ba
#
_entry.id   5e793e58fe0be3baec217e1e257e29ba
#
_cell.length_a   1.000
_cell.length_b   1.000
_cell.length_c   1.000
_cell.angle_alpha   90.00
_cell.angle_beta   90.00
_cell.angle_gamma   90.00
#
_symmetry.space_group_name_H-M   'P 1'
#
loop_
_entity.id
_entity.type
_entity.pdbx_description
1 polymer ?
#
loop_
_entity_poly.entity_id
_entity_poly.type
_entity_poly.pdbx_seq_one_letter_code
_entity_poly.pdbx_strand_id
1 'polypeptide(L)'
;VTGADKLAIKSTAAVRFVDSEGDGNLDMAFVTTPIYGTVNTYNADRNDFSTTAKLNNRNITSSRNAANFENFTFEDDLVKDDVIAINIDVTSGEILYTVSLVEPVVGELTRVTANDKTITVGGTAYGFYEGEFNGTAPEAKVDNYGSGDLGKELTLYTDGKYIFQATDGTSGKLGTNFAF
;
A
#
# COMPACT_ATOMS: atom_id res chain seq x y z
N VAL A 1 13.44 27.18 -13.81
CA VAL A 1 12.82 27.12 -12.48
C VAL A 1 13.90 27.46 -11.47
N THR A 2 13.97 28.72 -11.06
CA THR A 2 14.84 29.17 -9.98
C THR A 2 14.02 29.21 -8.70
N GLY A 3 14.28 28.30 -7.80
CA GLY A 3 13.60 28.21 -6.52
C GLY A 3 12.97 26.84 -6.36
N ALA A 4 13.81 25.83 -6.24
CA ALA A 4 13.34 24.51 -5.96
C ALA A 4 12.96 24.40 -4.49
N ASP A 5 11.72 24.64 -4.17
CA ASP A 5 11.09 23.88 -3.11
C ASP A 5 11.19 22.42 -3.55
N LYS A 6 12.11 21.69 -2.92
CA LYS A 6 12.29 20.26 -3.24
C LYS A 6 10.97 19.57 -2.99
N LEU A 7 10.33 19.10 -4.05
CA LEU A 7 9.16 18.26 -3.94
C LEU A 7 9.56 17.03 -3.10
N ALA A 8 9.10 16.94 -1.87
CA ALA A 8 9.37 15.84 -0.99
C ALA A 8 8.54 14.63 -1.44
N ILE A 9 9.04 13.94 -2.47
CA ILE A 9 8.42 12.73 -2.99
C ILE A 9 8.87 11.57 -2.10
N LYS A 10 7.93 10.86 -1.52
CA LYS A 10 8.21 9.60 -0.79
C LYS A 10 8.75 8.56 -1.77
N SER A 11 9.64 7.72 -1.30
CA SER A 11 10.33 6.70 -2.12
C SER A 11 9.39 5.71 -2.83
N THR A 12 8.14 5.63 -2.38
CA THR A 12 7.08 4.74 -2.92
C THR A 12 6.14 5.43 -3.89
N ALA A 13 6.32 6.73 -4.15
CA ALA A 13 5.45 7.46 -5.05
C ALA A 13 5.79 7.17 -6.53
N ALA A 14 4.77 6.98 -7.33
CA ALA A 14 4.88 7.04 -8.78
C ALA A 14 4.85 8.50 -9.24
N VAL A 15 5.79 8.90 -10.09
CA VAL A 15 5.86 10.24 -10.63
C VAL A 15 5.72 10.19 -12.15
N ARG A 16 4.72 10.88 -12.67
CA ARG A 16 4.53 11.09 -14.10
C ARG A 16 4.83 12.55 -14.43
N PHE A 17 5.78 12.76 -15.31
CA PHE A 17 6.08 14.07 -15.85
C PHE A 17 5.34 14.31 -17.16
N VAL A 18 4.87 15.52 -17.37
CA VAL A 18 4.17 15.93 -18.58
C VAL A 18 4.84 17.20 -19.13
N ASP A 19 5.20 17.12 -20.39
CA ASP A 19 5.55 18.24 -21.26
C ASP A 19 4.34 18.45 -22.16
N SER A 20 3.52 19.46 -21.88
CA SER A 20 2.26 19.70 -22.58
C SER A 20 2.45 20.46 -23.89
N GLU A 21 3.56 21.16 -24.04
CA GLU A 21 3.88 21.98 -25.21
C GLU A 21 4.84 21.27 -26.18
N GLY A 22 5.49 20.19 -25.75
CA GLY A 22 6.43 19.41 -26.56
C GLY A 22 7.75 20.13 -26.81
N ASP A 23 8.10 21.09 -25.94
CA ASP A 23 9.30 21.92 -26.05
C ASP A 23 10.53 21.35 -25.32
N GLY A 24 10.37 20.16 -24.70
CA GLY A 24 11.41 19.50 -23.92
C GLY A 24 11.52 19.98 -22.47
N ASN A 25 10.69 20.94 -22.07
CA ASN A 25 10.58 21.36 -20.68
C ASN A 25 9.41 20.63 -19.98
N LEU A 26 9.61 20.34 -18.70
CA LEU A 26 8.54 19.69 -17.93
C LEU A 26 7.63 20.76 -17.33
N ASP A 27 6.35 20.72 -17.72
CA ASP A 27 5.35 21.67 -17.25
C ASP A 27 4.69 21.23 -15.96
N MET A 28 4.54 19.91 -15.79
CA MET A 28 3.77 19.35 -14.70
C MET A 28 4.34 18.00 -14.24
N ALA A 29 4.25 17.76 -12.95
CA ALA A 29 4.53 16.46 -12.35
C ALA A 29 3.29 15.96 -11.59
N PHE A 30 2.80 14.78 -11.96
CA PHE A 30 1.78 14.07 -11.19
C PHE A 30 2.48 13.10 -10.27
N VAL A 31 2.20 13.22 -8.97
CA VAL A 31 2.72 12.30 -7.95
C VAL A 31 1.55 11.53 -7.39
N THR A 32 1.54 10.22 -7.66
CA THR A 32 0.52 9.31 -7.11
C THR A 32 1.17 8.35 -6.15
N THR A 33 0.59 8.21 -4.98
CA THR A 33 1.00 7.22 -3.99
C THR A 33 -0.24 6.44 -3.61
N PRO A 34 -0.26 5.12 -3.83
CA PRO A 34 -1.35 4.30 -3.34
C PRO A 34 -1.51 4.46 -1.84
N ILE A 35 -2.74 4.39 -1.36
CA ILE A 35 -3.06 4.36 0.06
C ILE A 35 -3.27 2.90 0.44
N TYR A 36 -2.59 2.42 1.45
CA TYR A 36 -2.66 1.04 1.89
C TYR A 36 -3.48 0.92 3.17
N GLY A 37 -4.23 -0.17 3.27
CA GLY A 37 -5.01 -0.48 4.45
C GLY A 37 -5.64 -1.86 4.39
N THR A 38 -6.54 -2.15 5.32
CA THR A 38 -7.27 -3.40 5.38
C THR A 38 -8.77 -3.16 5.19
N VAL A 39 -9.45 -4.14 4.59
CA VAL A 39 -10.89 -4.13 4.42
C VAL A 39 -11.58 -4.37 5.77
N ASN A 40 -12.48 -3.48 6.17
CA ASN A 40 -13.37 -3.69 7.30
C ASN A 40 -14.67 -4.38 6.87
N THR A 41 -15.28 -3.86 5.79
CA THR A 41 -16.49 -4.42 5.18
C THR A 41 -16.42 -4.29 3.67
N TYR A 42 -16.94 -5.31 2.98
CA TYR A 42 -17.21 -5.26 1.55
C TYR A 42 -18.48 -6.08 1.26
N ASN A 43 -19.45 -5.47 0.61
CA ASN A 43 -20.66 -6.13 0.16
C ASN A 43 -21.19 -5.40 -1.09
N ALA A 44 -20.95 -5.99 -2.25
CA ALA A 44 -21.35 -5.40 -3.53
C ALA A 44 -22.88 -5.26 -3.67
N ASP A 45 -23.65 -6.23 -3.15
CA ASP A 45 -25.13 -6.19 -3.23
C ASP A 45 -25.75 -5.04 -2.43
N ARG A 46 -25.04 -4.60 -1.39
CA ARG A 46 -25.48 -3.51 -0.50
C ARG A 46 -24.80 -2.19 -0.78
N ASN A 47 -23.91 -2.13 -1.78
CA ASN A 47 -23.06 -0.98 -2.04
C ASN A 47 -22.30 -0.50 -0.79
N ASP A 48 -21.78 -1.45 -0.01
CA ASP A 48 -21.10 -1.17 1.26
C ASP A 48 -19.63 -1.56 1.17
N PHE A 49 -18.78 -0.56 1.36
CA PHE A 49 -17.33 -0.73 1.44
C PHE A 49 -16.76 0.20 2.52
N SER A 50 -15.93 -0.36 3.37
CA SER A 50 -15.15 0.43 4.32
C SER A 50 -13.79 -0.19 4.58
N THR A 51 -12.82 0.66 4.90
CA THR A 51 -11.43 0.27 5.08
C THR A 51 -10.79 1.04 6.24
N THR A 52 -9.67 0.54 6.72
CA THR A 52 -8.79 1.24 7.67
C THR A 52 -7.90 2.29 6.99
N ALA A 53 -7.73 2.21 5.65
CA ALA A 53 -7.00 3.21 4.88
C ALA A 53 -7.61 4.60 5.05
N LYS A 54 -6.78 5.63 5.14
CA LYS A 54 -7.24 6.99 5.40
C LYS A 54 -6.79 7.95 4.31
N LEU A 55 -7.72 8.84 3.95
CA LEU A 55 -7.43 10.03 3.17
C LEU A 55 -7.78 11.26 4.02
N ASN A 56 -6.84 12.18 4.20
CA ASN A 56 -7.03 13.37 5.04
C ASN A 56 -7.55 13.04 6.46
N ASN A 57 -6.95 12.03 7.11
CA ASN A 57 -7.33 11.52 8.43
C ASN A 57 -8.74 10.91 8.54
N ARG A 58 -9.40 10.63 7.44
CA ARG A 58 -10.72 9.98 7.41
C ARG A 58 -10.62 8.64 6.72
N ASN A 59 -11.26 7.63 7.29
CA ASN A 59 -11.34 6.32 6.64
C ASN A 59 -12.03 6.44 5.29
N ILE A 60 -11.47 5.76 4.29
CA ILE A 60 -12.09 5.66 2.97
C ILE A 60 -13.25 4.68 3.08
N THR A 61 -14.45 5.11 2.70
CA THR A 61 -15.69 4.34 2.83
C THR A 61 -16.71 4.79 1.79
N SER A 62 -17.50 3.87 1.28
CA SER A 62 -18.62 4.15 0.38
C SER A 62 -19.90 4.57 1.12
N SER A 63 -19.94 4.48 2.47
CA SER A 63 -21.13 4.79 3.23
C SER A 63 -21.20 6.27 3.61
N ARG A 64 -22.23 6.92 3.13
CA ARG A 64 -22.94 8.12 3.63
C ARG A 64 -22.28 9.49 3.53
N ASN A 65 -20.97 9.70 3.46
CA ASN A 65 -20.45 11.07 3.50
C ASN A 65 -19.15 11.37 2.75
N ALA A 66 -18.53 10.44 2.05
CA ALA A 66 -17.22 10.69 1.44
C ALA A 66 -17.14 10.32 -0.05
N ALA A 67 -17.74 9.23 -0.46
CA ALA A 67 -17.83 8.82 -1.86
C ALA A 67 -19.04 7.92 -2.06
N ASN A 68 -19.66 8.01 -3.22
CA ASN A 68 -20.67 7.02 -3.60
C ASN A 68 -19.97 5.72 -3.95
N PHE A 69 -20.62 4.59 -3.74
CA PHE A 69 -20.05 3.27 -4.09
C PHE A 69 -19.67 3.18 -5.58
N GLU A 70 -20.38 3.88 -6.44
CA GLU A 70 -20.14 4.00 -7.88
C GLU A 70 -18.80 4.68 -8.22
N ASN A 71 -18.21 5.42 -7.29
CA ASN A 71 -16.87 6.00 -7.47
C ASN A 71 -15.75 5.01 -7.20
N PHE A 72 -16.08 3.79 -6.76
CA PHE A 72 -15.11 2.73 -6.50
C PHE A 72 -15.11 1.71 -7.63
N THR A 73 -13.93 1.38 -8.13
CA THR A 73 -13.69 0.22 -8.98
C THR A 73 -12.92 -0.81 -8.17
N PHE A 74 -13.46 -2.01 -8.07
CA PHE A 74 -12.83 -3.13 -7.40
C PHE A 74 -12.27 -4.07 -8.45
N GLU A 75 -10.97 -4.35 -8.38
CA GLU A 75 -10.29 -5.25 -9.32
C GLU A 75 -10.41 -6.71 -8.88
N ASP A 76 -10.72 -6.95 -7.60
CA ASP A 76 -10.79 -8.24 -6.96
C ASP A 76 -12.05 -8.38 -6.12
N ASP A 77 -12.46 -9.63 -5.85
CA ASP A 77 -13.43 -9.95 -4.83
C ASP A 77 -12.78 -9.83 -3.46
N LEU A 78 -13.28 -8.91 -2.65
CA LEU A 78 -12.68 -8.57 -1.36
C LEU A 78 -13.42 -9.24 -0.21
N VAL A 79 -12.65 -9.63 0.82
CA VAL A 79 -13.20 -10.07 2.11
C VAL A 79 -12.64 -9.22 3.25
N LYS A 80 -13.27 -9.35 4.42
CA LYS A 80 -12.79 -8.66 5.61
C LYS A 80 -11.37 -9.08 5.95
N ASP A 81 -10.56 -8.10 6.38
CA ASP A 81 -9.15 -8.22 6.74
C ASP A 81 -8.18 -8.39 5.55
N ASP A 82 -8.67 -8.36 4.30
CA ASP A 82 -7.79 -8.28 3.13
C ASP A 82 -6.96 -7.00 3.17
N VAL A 83 -5.70 -7.13 2.79
CA VAL A 83 -4.80 -5.99 2.60
C VAL A 83 -4.98 -5.44 1.20
N ILE A 84 -5.23 -4.15 1.09
CA ILE A 84 -5.57 -3.49 -0.17
C ILE A 84 -4.70 -2.27 -0.45
N ALA A 85 -4.54 -1.98 -1.73
CA ALA A 85 -4.04 -0.73 -2.26
C ALA A 85 -5.20 0.06 -2.88
N ILE A 86 -5.26 1.35 -2.59
CA ILE A 86 -6.26 2.26 -3.14
C ILE A 86 -5.54 3.33 -3.95
N ASN A 87 -5.74 3.33 -5.24
CA ASN A 87 -5.32 4.39 -6.13
C ASN A 87 -6.45 5.43 -6.25
N ILE A 88 -6.06 6.69 -6.21
CA ILE A 88 -7.01 7.81 -6.32
C ILE A 88 -6.71 8.54 -7.62
N ASP A 89 -7.73 8.75 -8.41
CA ASP A 89 -7.70 9.61 -9.59
C ASP A 89 -8.74 10.72 -9.46
N VAL A 90 -8.46 11.86 -10.09
CA VAL A 90 -9.40 12.99 -10.14
C VAL A 90 -9.69 13.26 -11.60
N THR A 91 -10.90 12.93 -12.01
CA THR A 91 -11.35 13.10 -13.39
C THR A 91 -12.59 13.98 -13.41
N SER A 92 -12.55 15.08 -14.17
CA SER A 92 -13.68 16.01 -14.32
C SER A 92 -14.26 16.58 -13.01
N GLY A 93 -13.41 16.65 -11.97
CA GLY A 93 -13.79 17.14 -10.64
C GLY A 93 -14.35 16.06 -9.70
N GLU A 94 -14.44 14.84 -10.16
CA GLU A 94 -14.82 13.69 -9.34
C GLU A 94 -13.60 12.92 -8.87
N ILE A 95 -13.66 12.40 -7.65
CA ILE A 95 -12.64 11.54 -7.07
C ILE A 95 -13.06 10.09 -7.32
N LEU A 96 -12.21 9.36 -8.04
CA LEU A 96 -12.39 7.96 -8.35
C LEU A 96 -11.37 7.12 -7.57
N TYR A 97 -11.80 5.97 -7.11
CA TYR A 97 -10.99 5.05 -6.32
C TYR A 97 -10.89 3.70 -7.04
N THR A 98 -9.66 3.25 -7.31
CA THR A 98 -9.41 1.89 -7.76
C THR A 98 -8.83 1.10 -6.58
N VAL A 99 -9.53 0.04 -6.20
CA VAL A 99 -9.17 -0.82 -5.07
C VAL A 99 -8.71 -2.16 -5.60
N SER A 100 -7.50 -2.55 -5.23
CA SER A 100 -6.90 -3.83 -5.60
C SER A 100 -6.37 -4.58 -4.38
N LEU A 101 -6.40 -5.90 -4.42
CA LEU A 101 -5.81 -6.77 -3.42
C LEU A 101 -4.29 -6.66 -3.45
N VAL A 102 -3.66 -6.66 -2.29
CA VAL A 102 -2.20 -6.79 -2.18
C VAL A 102 -1.87 -8.23 -1.82
N GLU A 103 -1.35 -8.96 -2.79
CA GLU A 103 -0.92 -10.32 -2.56
C GLU A 103 0.30 -10.37 -1.64
N PRO A 104 0.30 -11.26 -0.63
CA PRO A 104 1.43 -11.40 0.26
C PRO A 104 2.61 -12.10 -0.42
N VAL A 105 3.81 -11.66 -0.08
CA VAL A 105 5.05 -12.38 -0.40
C VAL A 105 5.44 -13.25 0.79
N VAL A 106 5.53 -14.55 0.59
CA VAL A 106 5.97 -15.50 1.61
C VAL A 106 7.34 -16.03 1.29
N GLY A 107 8.24 -16.05 2.27
CA GLY A 107 9.58 -16.57 2.07
C GLY A 107 10.46 -16.54 3.32
N GLU A 108 11.59 -17.20 3.23
CA GLU A 108 12.58 -17.27 4.31
C GLU A 108 13.38 -15.95 4.39
N LEU A 109 13.55 -15.41 5.60
CA LEU A 109 14.45 -14.31 5.89
C LEU A 109 15.90 -14.79 5.83
N THR A 110 16.62 -14.39 4.80
CA THR A 110 18.01 -14.85 4.56
C THR A 110 19.06 -13.80 4.91
N ARG A 111 18.69 -12.52 4.98
CA ARG A 111 19.63 -11.44 5.26
C ARG A 111 18.94 -10.23 5.90
N VAL A 112 19.65 -9.59 6.81
CA VAL A 112 19.30 -8.26 7.38
C VAL A 112 20.47 -7.33 7.12
N THR A 113 20.21 -6.19 6.49
CA THR A 113 21.23 -5.17 6.18
C THR A 113 20.82 -3.85 6.85
N ALA A 114 21.31 -3.65 8.08
CA ALA A 114 20.93 -2.51 8.90
C ALA A 114 21.32 -1.15 8.26
N ASN A 115 22.51 -1.08 7.64
CA ASN A 115 22.98 0.16 7.00
C ASN A 115 22.11 0.59 5.81
N ASP A 116 21.62 -0.37 5.03
CA ASP A 116 20.77 -0.12 3.87
C ASP A 116 19.28 -0.13 4.24
N LYS A 117 18.97 -0.41 5.51
CA LYS A 117 17.61 -0.57 6.03
C LYS A 117 16.78 -1.55 5.19
N THR A 118 17.35 -2.72 4.87
CA THR A 118 16.70 -3.74 4.06
C THR A 118 16.74 -5.11 4.72
N ILE A 119 15.76 -5.94 4.37
CA ILE A 119 15.79 -7.39 4.62
C ILE A 119 15.66 -8.14 3.30
N THR A 120 16.23 -9.35 3.24
CA THR A 120 16.10 -10.22 2.07
C THR A 120 15.21 -11.41 2.43
N VAL A 121 14.11 -11.55 1.72
CA VAL A 121 13.12 -12.61 1.90
C VAL A 121 12.85 -13.26 0.56
N GLY A 122 12.92 -14.60 0.52
CA GLY A 122 12.72 -15.34 -0.73
C GLY A 122 13.70 -14.95 -1.85
N GLY A 123 14.91 -14.48 -1.48
CA GLY A 123 15.94 -14.04 -2.43
C GLY A 123 15.80 -12.59 -2.92
N THR A 124 14.75 -11.88 -2.55
CA THR A 124 14.50 -10.47 -2.93
C THR A 124 14.76 -9.55 -1.73
N ALA A 125 15.47 -8.43 -1.98
CA ALA A 125 15.73 -7.42 -0.97
C ALA A 125 14.58 -6.39 -0.96
N TYR A 126 14.04 -6.14 0.24
CA TYR A 126 12.95 -5.19 0.48
C TYR A 126 13.41 -4.10 1.45
N GLY A 127 13.08 -2.84 1.15
CA GLY A 127 13.13 -1.74 2.11
C GLY A 127 11.87 -1.68 2.98
N PHE A 128 11.75 -0.62 3.76
CA PHE A 128 10.57 -0.39 4.62
C PHE A 128 9.81 0.83 4.16
N TYR A 129 8.49 0.71 4.13
CA TYR A 129 7.60 1.75 3.64
C TYR A 129 7.57 2.94 4.60
N GLU A 130 7.77 4.14 4.08
CA GLU A 130 7.79 5.38 4.86
C GLU A 130 6.44 6.12 4.85
N GLY A 131 5.44 5.58 4.14
CA GLY A 131 4.09 6.12 4.09
C GLY A 131 3.22 5.68 5.27
N GLU A 132 1.91 5.67 5.05
CA GLU A 132 0.94 5.22 6.04
C GLU A 132 0.34 3.88 5.63
N PHE A 133 0.19 2.99 6.60
CA PHE A 133 -0.61 1.78 6.51
C PHE A 133 -1.67 1.84 7.61
N ASN A 134 -2.93 1.58 7.28
CA ASN A 134 -4.05 1.76 8.22
C ASN A 134 -4.15 3.19 8.81
N GLY A 135 -3.65 4.20 8.07
CA GLY A 135 -3.64 5.59 8.50
C GLY A 135 -2.64 5.93 9.61
N THR A 136 -1.62 5.08 9.79
CA THR A 136 -0.51 5.28 10.72
C THR A 136 0.81 4.88 10.07
N ALA A 137 1.94 5.28 10.66
CA ALA A 137 3.24 4.77 10.22
C ALA A 137 3.29 3.24 10.41
N PRO A 138 3.83 2.48 9.42
CA PRO A 138 3.97 1.04 9.54
C PRO A 138 4.81 0.64 10.75
N GLU A 139 4.44 -0.48 11.38
CA GLU A 139 5.20 -1.07 12.50
C GLU A 139 6.43 -1.83 12.00
N ALA A 140 6.39 -2.34 10.76
CA ALA A 140 7.51 -3.06 10.16
C ALA A 140 8.71 -2.12 9.94
N LYS A 141 9.85 -2.45 10.55
CA LYS A 141 11.13 -1.70 10.47
C LYS A 141 12.29 -2.68 10.47
N VAL A 142 13.44 -2.24 9.94
CA VAL A 142 14.65 -3.08 9.94
C VAL A 142 15.07 -3.50 11.34
N ASP A 143 14.86 -2.65 12.33
CA ASP A 143 15.22 -2.90 13.74
C ASP A 143 14.41 -4.02 14.40
N ASN A 144 13.31 -4.46 13.76
CA ASN A 144 12.52 -5.60 14.21
C ASN A 144 13.20 -6.94 13.90
N TYR A 145 14.27 -6.94 13.10
CA TYR A 145 14.93 -8.14 12.62
C TYR A 145 16.41 -8.15 12.99
N GLY A 146 16.90 -9.31 13.39
CA GLY A 146 18.29 -9.52 13.75
C GLY A 146 18.83 -10.87 13.27
N SER A 147 20.05 -11.19 13.67
CA SER A 147 20.67 -12.47 13.31
C SER A 147 19.92 -13.71 13.84
N GLY A 148 19.17 -13.56 14.93
CA GLY A 148 18.32 -14.61 15.49
C GLY A 148 17.04 -14.89 14.70
N ASP A 149 16.70 -14.04 13.74
CA ASP A 149 15.51 -14.18 12.91
C ASP A 149 15.81 -14.80 11.54
N LEU A 150 17.09 -14.97 11.21
CA LEU A 150 17.51 -15.64 9.97
C LEU A 150 16.98 -17.07 9.94
N GLY A 151 16.46 -17.48 8.79
CA GLY A 151 15.83 -18.77 8.60
C GLY A 151 14.35 -18.82 8.94
N LYS A 152 13.77 -17.76 9.52
CA LYS A 152 12.34 -17.70 9.74
C LYS A 152 11.60 -17.44 8.44
N GLU A 153 10.47 -18.08 8.26
CA GLU A 153 9.53 -17.74 7.20
C GLU A 153 8.74 -16.49 7.58
N LEU A 154 8.67 -15.54 6.67
CA LEU A 154 7.92 -14.31 6.83
C LEU A 154 6.84 -14.21 5.76
N THR A 155 5.72 -13.59 6.14
CA THR A 155 4.68 -13.11 5.21
C THR A 155 4.76 -11.60 5.16
N LEU A 156 5.04 -11.07 3.98
CA LEU A 156 5.22 -9.63 3.75
C LEU A 156 4.10 -9.08 2.88
N TYR A 157 3.58 -7.91 3.24
CA TYR A 157 2.77 -7.08 2.36
C TYR A 157 3.60 -5.89 1.91
N THR A 158 3.75 -5.74 0.59
CA THR A 158 4.68 -4.79 -0.01
C THR A 158 4.02 -4.07 -1.21
N ASP A 159 4.60 -2.95 -1.61
CA ASP A 159 4.32 -2.31 -2.90
C ASP A 159 5.19 -2.88 -4.05
N GLY A 160 5.80 -4.05 -3.83
CA GLY A 160 6.79 -4.68 -4.70
C GLY A 160 8.23 -4.36 -4.32
N LYS A 161 8.48 -3.32 -3.54
CA LYS A 161 9.82 -2.88 -3.13
C LYS A 161 9.93 -2.58 -1.63
N TYR A 162 8.89 -2.02 -1.03
CA TYR A 162 8.88 -1.59 0.36
C TYR A 162 7.80 -2.30 1.16
N ILE A 163 8.18 -2.81 2.33
CA ILE A 163 7.32 -3.55 3.26
C ILE A 163 6.53 -2.55 4.09
N PHE A 164 5.22 -2.67 4.13
CA PHE A 164 4.37 -1.91 5.06
C PHE A 164 3.75 -2.79 6.14
N GLN A 165 3.69 -4.11 5.94
CA GLN A 165 3.33 -5.07 6.97
C GLN A 165 4.15 -6.34 6.82
N ALA A 166 4.59 -6.91 7.95
CA ALA A 166 5.26 -8.19 7.99
C ALA A 166 4.79 -8.97 9.22
N THR A 167 4.59 -10.27 9.03
CA THR A 167 4.25 -11.21 10.10
C THR A 167 5.13 -12.44 10.00
N ASP A 168 5.41 -13.07 11.14
CA ASP A 168 6.05 -14.39 11.12
C ASP A 168 5.12 -15.35 10.38
N GLY A 169 5.67 -16.25 9.58
CA GLY A 169 4.92 -17.16 8.70
C GLY A 169 3.89 -18.03 9.43
N THR A 170 4.08 -18.24 10.73
CA THR A 170 3.13 -18.92 11.62
C THR A 170 1.99 -18.01 12.10
N SER A 171 2.08 -16.71 11.90
CA SER A 171 1.09 -15.70 12.32
C SER A 171 0.27 -15.12 11.17
N GLY A 172 0.56 -15.50 9.94
CA GLY A 172 -0.31 -15.17 8.82
C GLY A 172 -1.70 -15.69 9.15
N LYS A 173 -2.69 -14.81 9.22
CA LYS A 173 -4.10 -15.22 9.26
C LYS A 173 -4.34 -16.07 8.00
N LEU A 174 -4.12 -17.36 8.11
CA LEU A 174 -4.77 -18.31 7.26
C LEU A 174 -6.26 -18.01 7.43
N GLY A 175 -6.90 -17.53 6.38
CA GLY A 175 -8.33 -17.33 6.40
C GLY A 175 -8.96 -18.54 7.03
N THR A 176 -9.86 -18.34 7.98
CA THR A 176 -10.53 -19.33 8.81
C THR A 176 -11.44 -20.28 8.02
N ASN A 177 -11.07 -20.62 6.80
CA ASN A 177 -11.86 -21.48 5.90
C ASN A 177 -11.09 -22.71 5.44
N PHE A 178 -10.32 -23.35 6.32
CA PHE A 178 -10.00 -24.76 6.14
C PHE A 178 -10.94 -25.59 7.04
N ALA A 179 -12.14 -25.86 6.53
CA ALA A 179 -12.92 -26.99 6.99
C ALA A 179 -12.26 -28.25 6.42
N PHE A 180 -11.77 -29.14 7.29
CA PHE A 180 -11.42 -30.50 6.97
C PHE A 180 -12.69 -31.36 6.94
#